data_45575618871aa39f2b4f50ecdb7e3ad3
#
_entry.id   45575618871aa39f2b4f50ecdb7e3ad3
#
_cell.length_a   1.000
_cell.length_b   1.000
_cell.length_c   1.000
_cell.angle_alpha   90.00
_cell.angle_beta   90.00
_cell.angle_gamma   90.00
#
_symmetry.space_group_name_H-M   'P 1'
#
loop_
_entity.id
_entity.type
_entity.pdbx_description
1 polymer ?
#
loop_
_entity_poly.entity_id
_entity_poly.type
_entity_poly.pdbx_seq_one_letter_code
_entity_poly.pdbx_strand_id
1 'polypeptide(L)'
;MLSNNFIGFYETKEYLPKDFDEFNSVIRLRQLFLSLSNNILKCTCNFTKYEQVKFAKYSLKDAFSNKIANLMPFNFVKAPKKQNLHNFKLCVHSTKIINNYLNPNNKNLLLISNKNLLPIAKLISQCFINNKMQLLIDKHLLFHEFVLKKIRKLHRDKIVIDLGDSICIKSEDFIGLKIYTSWKDIEVKKPNIKDELEDAIKSIKKGEYFQIYLAYPKNSEFTKQIPIFVDELKNKEYQIKAIPYS
;
A
#
# COMPACT_ATOMS: atom_id res chain seq x y z
N MET A 1 -20.68 -1.80 -9.42
CA MET A 1 -20.09 -2.54 -8.28
C MET A 1 -18.60 -2.21 -8.24
N LEU A 2 -18.12 -1.53 -7.21
CA LEU A 2 -16.68 -1.40 -6.96
C LEU A 2 -16.19 -2.81 -6.69
N SER A 3 -15.32 -3.31 -7.57
CA SER A 3 -14.85 -4.69 -7.58
C SER A 3 -14.13 -5.04 -6.26
N ASN A 4 -14.08 -6.34 -5.93
CA ASN A 4 -13.32 -6.93 -4.80
C ASN A 4 -11.80 -6.63 -4.82
N ASN A 5 -11.36 -5.72 -5.71
CA ASN A 5 -9.95 -5.42 -5.94
C ASN A 5 -9.44 -4.22 -5.14
N PHE A 6 -10.32 -3.46 -4.46
CA PHE A 6 -9.92 -2.28 -3.72
C PHE A 6 -10.15 -2.44 -2.22
N ILE A 7 -9.21 -1.91 -1.45
CA ILE A 7 -9.23 -1.85 0.01
C ILE A 7 -9.17 -0.39 0.43
N GLY A 8 -9.93 -0.02 1.47
CA GLY A 8 -9.97 1.32 1.97
C GLY A 8 -11.37 1.77 2.35
N PHE A 9 -11.75 2.97 1.95
CA PHE A 9 -13.09 3.50 2.25
C PHE A 9 -13.60 4.43 1.15
N TYR A 10 -14.91 4.46 1.02
CA TYR A 10 -15.66 5.38 0.17
C TYR A 10 -16.83 5.93 1.00
N GLU A 11 -16.82 7.22 1.30
CA GLU A 11 -17.77 7.86 2.23
C GLU A 11 -17.82 7.11 3.58
N THR A 12 -18.95 6.48 3.91
CA THR A 12 -19.12 5.75 5.17
C THR A 12 -18.81 4.26 5.05
N LYS A 13 -18.65 3.74 3.82
CA LYS A 13 -18.45 2.33 3.57
C LYS A 13 -16.97 1.97 3.60
N GLU A 14 -16.62 0.94 4.37
CA GLU A 14 -15.28 0.39 4.43
C GLU A 14 -15.18 -0.90 3.60
N TYR A 15 -14.03 -1.04 2.94
CA TYR A 15 -13.62 -2.23 2.20
C TYR A 15 -12.34 -2.74 2.86
N LEU A 16 -12.49 -3.68 3.80
CA LEU A 16 -11.35 -4.25 4.52
C LEU A 16 -11.01 -5.62 3.94
N PRO A 17 -9.73 -6.02 3.94
CA PRO A 17 -9.30 -7.32 3.45
C PRO A 17 -9.83 -8.41 4.36
N LYS A 18 -10.67 -9.29 3.84
CA LYS A 18 -11.21 -10.43 4.57
C LYS A 18 -10.27 -11.63 4.60
N ASP A 19 -9.32 -11.64 3.67
CA ASP A 19 -8.48 -12.80 3.35
C ASP A 19 -7.22 -12.91 4.22
N PHE A 20 -7.03 -12.01 5.19
CA PHE A 20 -5.96 -12.13 6.18
C PHE A 20 -6.47 -12.83 7.45
N ASP A 21 -6.46 -14.15 7.46
CA ASP A 21 -6.92 -14.95 8.61
C ASP A 21 -6.24 -14.62 9.95
N GLU A 22 -5.00 -14.12 9.92
CA GLU A 22 -4.30 -13.68 11.14
C GLU A 22 -4.82 -12.36 11.72
N PHE A 23 -5.58 -11.58 10.93
CA PHE A 23 -6.15 -10.31 11.38
C PHE A 23 -7.63 -10.45 11.70
N ASN A 24 -7.97 -11.30 12.69
CA ASN A 24 -9.34 -11.66 13.08
C ASN A 24 -10.20 -10.49 13.57
N SER A 25 -9.68 -9.27 13.66
CA SER A 25 -10.45 -8.13 14.12
C SER A 25 -10.38 -6.95 13.16
N VAL A 26 -11.52 -6.28 12.99
CA VAL A 26 -11.64 -5.04 12.21
C VAL A 26 -10.60 -3.99 12.62
N ILE A 27 -10.29 -3.91 13.92
CA ILE A 27 -9.27 -2.97 14.45
C ILE A 27 -7.89 -3.32 13.89
N ARG A 28 -7.50 -4.59 13.86
CA ARG A 28 -6.21 -5.01 13.31
C ARG A 28 -6.12 -4.77 11.80
N LEU A 29 -7.20 -5.03 11.07
CA LEU A 29 -7.26 -4.74 9.63
C LEU A 29 -7.13 -3.25 9.33
N ARG A 30 -7.83 -2.40 10.10
CA ARG A 30 -7.68 -0.95 10.00
C ARG A 30 -6.26 -0.49 10.35
N GLN A 31 -5.68 -1.02 11.43
CA GLN A 31 -4.31 -0.70 11.82
C GLN A 31 -3.30 -1.08 10.73
N LEU A 32 -3.47 -2.24 10.10
CA LEU A 32 -2.67 -2.69 8.96
C LEU A 32 -2.81 -1.69 7.80
N PHE A 33 -4.03 -1.34 7.41
CA PHE A 33 -4.30 -0.39 6.34
C PHE A 33 -3.63 0.97 6.62
N LEU A 34 -3.79 1.54 7.82
CA LEU A 34 -3.16 2.80 8.21
C LEU A 34 -1.63 2.73 8.16
N SER A 35 -1.06 1.57 8.50
CA SER A 35 0.39 1.36 8.46
C SER A 35 0.94 1.28 7.03
N LEU A 36 0.23 0.63 6.11
CA LEU A 36 0.66 0.43 4.73
C LEU A 36 0.37 1.66 3.87
N SER A 37 -0.75 2.35 4.11
CA SER A 37 -1.10 3.58 3.40
C SER A 37 -0.04 4.68 3.54
N ASN A 38 0.73 4.70 4.62
CA ASN A 38 1.83 5.65 4.81
C ASN A 38 2.82 5.65 3.64
N ASN A 39 3.23 4.47 3.19
CA ASN A 39 4.22 4.32 2.13
C ASN A 39 3.58 4.49 0.75
N ILE A 40 2.39 3.94 0.57
CA ILE A 40 1.67 3.99 -0.70
C ILE A 40 1.31 5.44 -1.08
N LEU A 41 0.84 6.22 -0.11
CA LEU A 41 0.47 7.62 -0.35
C LEU A 41 1.69 8.53 -0.57
N LYS A 42 2.91 8.07 -0.26
CA LYS A 42 4.16 8.83 -0.42
C LYS A 42 4.06 10.26 0.11
N CYS A 43 3.29 10.45 1.16
CA CYS A 43 3.13 11.75 1.79
C CYS A 43 3.86 11.78 3.14
N THR A 44 4.37 12.96 3.51
CA THR A 44 5.10 13.12 4.78
C THR A 44 4.18 13.18 6.01
N CYS A 45 2.86 13.07 5.80
CA CYS A 45 1.84 13.04 6.86
C CYS A 45 1.56 11.62 7.36
N ASN A 46 2.59 10.87 7.64
CA ASN A 46 2.46 9.47 8.05
C ASN A 46 1.72 9.31 9.39
N PHE A 47 0.92 8.24 9.49
CA PHE A 47 0.41 7.80 10.79
C PHE A 47 1.54 7.24 11.63
N THR A 48 1.82 7.84 12.77
CA THR A 48 2.77 7.29 13.74
C THR A 48 2.25 5.96 14.29
N LYS A 49 3.12 5.13 14.90
CA LYS A 49 2.68 3.88 15.51
C LYS A 49 1.57 4.10 16.55
N TYR A 50 1.67 5.16 17.33
CA TYR A 50 0.65 5.55 18.30
C TYR A 50 -0.69 5.90 17.63
N GLU A 51 -0.66 6.71 16.57
CA GLU A 51 -1.86 7.07 15.79
C GLU A 51 -2.49 5.87 15.11
N GLN A 52 -1.70 4.94 14.58
CA GLN A 52 -2.20 3.70 13.98
C GLN A 52 -3.04 2.90 14.99
N VAL A 53 -2.55 2.74 16.23
CA VAL A 53 -3.30 2.05 17.30
C VAL A 53 -4.53 2.84 17.75
N LYS A 54 -4.38 4.14 17.95
CA LYS A 54 -5.45 5.02 18.39
C LYS A 54 -6.57 5.11 17.37
N PHE A 55 -6.23 5.37 16.11
CA PHE A 55 -7.21 5.64 15.06
C PHE A 55 -7.83 4.38 14.46
N ALA A 56 -7.20 3.22 14.57
CA ALA A 56 -7.80 1.95 14.15
C ALA A 56 -9.11 1.59 14.89
N LYS A 57 -9.37 2.22 16.04
CA LYS A 57 -10.63 2.07 16.79
C LYS A 57 -11.82 2.76 16.10
N TYR A 58 -11.56 3.71 15.20
CA TYR A 58 -12.56 4.43 14.42
C TYR A 58 -12.68 3.85 13.01
N SER A 59 -13.68 4.28 12.25
CA SER A 59 -13.72 3.99 10.82
C SER A 59 -12.49 4.54 10.10
N LEU A 60 -12.10 3.97 8.96
CA LEU A 60 -10.98 4.51 8.17
C LEU A 60 -11.22 5.96 7.78
N LYS A 61 -12.45 6.32 7.39
CA LYS A 61 -12.84 7.70 7.10
C LYS A 61 -12.54 8.63 8.28
N ASP A 62 -12.98 8.25 9.49
CA ASP A 62 -12.78 9.06 10.68
C ASP A 62 -11.31 9.11 11.08
N ALA A 63 -10.56 8.03 10.89
CA ALA A 63 -9.12 8.00 11.11
C ALA A 63 -8.39 9.02 10.24
N PHE A 64 -8.69 9.07 8.95
CA PHE A 64 -8.11 10.06 8.03
C PHE A 64 -8.63 11.48 8.31
N SER A 65 -9.90 11.64 8.64
CA SER A 65 -10.46 12.94 9.04
C SER A 65 -9.76 13.50 10.29
N ASN A 66 -9.56 12.67 11.31
CA ASN A 66 -8.83 13.04 12.52
C ASN A 66 -7.36 13.36 12.22
N LYS A 67 -6.72 12.60 11.33
CA LYS A 67 -5.34 12.88 10.90
C LYS A 67 -5.23 14.24 10.23
N ILE A 68 -6.14 14.54 9.29
CA ILE A 68 -6.20 15.85 8.62
C ILE A 68 -6.43 16.96 9.64
N ALA A 69 -7.40 16.79 10.55
CA ALA A 69 -7.69 17.78 11.57
C ALA A 69 -6.50 18.07 12.51
N ASN A 70 -5.76 17.03 12.89
CA ASN A 70 -4.56 17.16 13.73
C ASN A 70 -3.40 17.87 13.02
N LEU A 71 -3.34 17.78 11.71
CA LEU A 71 -2.31 18.44 10.90
C LEU A 71 -2.66 19.89 10.56
N MET A 72 -3.94 20.24 10.68
CA MET A 72 -4.37 21.62 10.45
C MET A 72 -3.93 22.51 11.63
N PRO A 73 -3.28 23.65 11.36
CA PRO A 73 -3.01 24.62 12.40
C PRO A 73 -4.32 25.05 13.09
N PHE A 74 -4.31 25.14 14.41
CA PHE A 74 -5.49 25.47 15.21
C PHE A 74 -6.25 26.71 14.70
N ASN A 75 -5.54 27.73 14.24
CA ASN A 75 -6.10 28.95 13.68
C ASN A 75 -6.80 28.76 12.31
N PHE A 76 -6.48 27.68 11.60
CA PHE A 76 -7.09 27.34 10.31
C PHE A 76 -8.52 26.82 10.47
N VAL A 77 -8.77 26.04 11.52
CA VAL A 77 -10.08 25.43 11.79
C VAL A 77 -11.08 26.45 12.34
N LYS A 78 -10.59 27.42 13.15
CA LYS A 78 -11.47 28.38 13.83
C LYS A 78 -11.78 29.66 13.04
N ALA A 79 -10.85 30.13 12.24
CA ALA A 79 -11.05 31.28 11.34
C ALA A 79 -9.90 31.31 10.31
N PRO A 80 -10.07 30.78 9.11
CA PRO A 80 -9.06 30.86 8.05
C PRO A 80 -9.01 32.30 7.52
N LYS A 81 -8.40 33.21 8.29
CA LYS A 81 -8.11 34.55 7.80
C LYS A 81 -6.98 34.46 6.79
N LYS A 82 -7.11 35.18 5.68
CA LYS A 82 -6.07 35.26 4.61
C LYS A 82 -4.65 35.48 5.14
N GLN A 83 -4.50 36.19 6.24
CA GLN A 83 -3.21 36.47 6.89
C GLN A 83 -2.51 35.23 7.46
N ASN A 84 -3.25 34.20 7.90
CA ASN A 84 -2.66 32.98 8.46
C ASN A 84 -2.11 32.08 7.37
N LEU A 85 -2.65 32.15 6.16
CA LEU A 85 -2.18 31.41 4.98
C LEU A 85 -0.83 31.93 4.49
N HIS A 86 -0.58 33.24 4.55
CA HIS A 86 0.69 33.87 4.16
C HIS A 86 1.87 33.47 5.06
N ASN A 87 1.63 33.33 6.37
CA ASN A 87 2.67 32.97 7.31
C ASN A 87 3.20 31.53 7.16
N PHE A 88 2.46 30.66 6.49
CA PHE A 88 2.85 29.26 6.27
C PHE A 88 3.64 29.03 4.96
N LYS A 89 4.00 30.07 4.20
CA LYS A 89 4.62 29.92 2.86
C LYS A 89 3.88 28.90 1.98
N LEU A 90 2.57 28.92 2.03
CA LEU A 90 1.72 28.04 1.25
C LEU A 90 1.85 28.40 -0.23
N CYS A 91 2.12 27.42 -1.09
CA CYS A 91 1.91 27.66 -2.51
C CYS A 91 0.40 27.87 -2.78
N VAL A 92 0.08 28.66 -3.79
CA VAL A 92 -1.31 29.00 -4.18
C VAL A 92 -2.18 27.75 -4.33
N HIS A 93 -1.59 26.67 -4.84
CA HIS A 93 -2.29 25.39 -5.03
C HIS A 93 -2.66 24.69 -3.73
N SER A 94 -1.75 24.62 -2.75
CA SER A 94 -2.05 24.07 -1.42
C SER A 94 -3.17 24.84 -0.74
N THR A 95 -3.16 26.17 -0.84
CA THR A 95 -4.20 27.04 -0.30
C THR A 95 -5.57 26.72 -0.91
N LYS A 96 -5.65 26.55 -2.25
CA LYS A 96 -6.90 26.21 -2.93
C LYS A 96 -7.47 24.87 -2.45
N ILE A 97 -6.63 23.83 -2.34
CA ILE A 97 -7.05 22.49 -1.90
C ILE A 97 -7.58 22.55 -0.46
N ILE A 98 -6.86 23.21 0.45
CA ILE A 98 -7.26 23.32 1.84
C ILE A 98 -8.57 24.13 1.98
N ASN A 99 -8.70 25.22 1.24
CA ASN A 99 -9.92 26.03 1.25
C ASN A 99 -11.14 25.27 0.70
N ASN A 100 -10.96 24.48 -0.34
CA ASN A 100 -12.04 23.65 -0.90
C ASN A 100 -12.47 22.55 0.10
N TYR A 101 -11.51 21.99 0.84
CA TYR A 101 -11.80 21.02 1.89
C TYR A 101 -12.61 21.65 3.05
N LEU A 102 -12.24 22.87 3.46
CA LEU A 102 -12.93 23.60 4.54
C LEU A 102 -14.29 24.13 4.09
N ASN A 103 -14.47 24.39 2.79
CA ASN A 103 -15.70 24.94 2.21
C ASN A 103 -16.23 24.00 1.12
N PRO A 104 -16.90 22.89 1.46
CA PRO A 104 -17.29 21.84 0.51
C PRO A 104 -18.29 22.31 -0.57
N ASN A 105 -18.91 23.48 -0.43
CA ASN A 105 -19.78 24.08 -1.44
C ASN A 105 -19.01 24.67 -2.63
N ASN A 106 -17.70 24.76 -2.56
CA ASN A 106 -16.85 25.29 -3.62
C ASN A 106 -16.48 24.18 -4.61
N LYS A 107 -17.14 24.16 -5.77
CA LYS A 107 -17.06 23.08 -6.76
C LYS A 107 -15.76 23.01 -7.60
N ASN A 108 -14.78 23.88 -7.35
CA ASN A 108 -13.59 24.02 -8.19
C ASN A 108 -12.39 23.21 -7.66
N LEU A 109 -12.48 21.89 -7.63
CA LEU A 109 -11.31 21.02 -7.46
C LEU A 109 -10.57 20.91 -8.81
N LEU A 110 -9.59 21.75 -8.98
CA LEU A 110 -8.61 21.59 -10.06
C LEU A 110 -7.71 20.38 -9.73
N LEU A 111 -7.61 19.44 -10.67
CA LEU A 111 -6.57 18.42 -10.68
C LEU A 111 -5.22 19.11 -10.81
N ILE A 112 -4.51 19.24 -9.70
CA ILE A 112 -3.24 19.96 -9.64
C ILE A 112 -2.12 18.94 -9.52
N SER A 113 -1.10 19.13 -10.34
CA SER A 113 0.15 18.35 -10.27
C SER A 113 0.74 18.37 -8.85
N ASN A 114 0.98 17.18 -8.28
CA ASN A 114 1.35 16.96 -6.88
C ASN A 114 2.76 17.44 -6.48
N LYS A 115 3.55 18.03 -7.39
CA LYS A 115 5.00 18.22 -7.17
C LYS A 115 5.36 19.20 -6.04
N ASN A 116 4.52 20.19 -5.76
CA ASN A 116 4.84 21.27 -4.80
C ASN A 116 3.74 21.48 -3.75
N LEU A 117 2.95 20.45 -3.44
CA LEU A 117 1.94 20.56 -2.42
C LEU A 117 2.52 20.39 -1.02
N LEU A 118 2.00 21.16 -0.07
CA LEU A 118 2.23 20.88 1.35
C LEU A 118 1.74 19.47 1.71
N PRO A 119 2.38 18.81 2.67
CA PRO A 119 2.01 17.46 3.09
C PRO A 119 0.52 17.29 3.36
N ILE A 120 -0.10 18.24 4.06
CA ILE A 120 -1.54 18.22 4.34
C ILE A 120 -2.39 18.39 3.09
N ALA A 121 -2.04 19.30 2.19
CA ALA A 121 -2.76 19.50 0.94
C ALA A 121 -2.66 18.27 0.04
N LYS A 122 -1.51 17.59 0.04
CA LYS A 122 -1.30 16.32 -0.66
C LYS A 122 -2.18 15.22 -0.08
N LEU A 123 -2.25 15.08 1.24
CA LEU A 123 -3.12 14.11 1.90
C LEU A 123 -4.60 14.39 1.57
N ILE A 124 -5.04 15.64 1.65
CA ILE A 124 -6.42 16.04 1.30
C ILE A 124 -6.72 15.71 -0.16
N SER A 125 -5.81 16.03 -1.10
CA SER A 125 -6.03 15.77 -2.54
C SER A 125 -6.15 14.28 -2.86
N GLN A 126 -5.48 13.43 -2.08
CA GLN A 126 -5.55 11.97 -2.23
C GLN A 126 -6.81 11.36 -1.59
N CYS A 127 -7.31 11.98 -0.53
CA CYS A 127 -8.46 11.46 0.24
C CYS A 127 -9.79 12.16 -0.09
N PHE A 128 -9.79 13.17 -0.96
CA PHE A 128 -10.98 13.96 -1.23
C PHE A 128 -11.17 14.16 -2.74
N ILE A 129 -12.06 13.38 -3.33
CA ILE A 129 -12.35 13.41 -4.75
C ILE A 129 -13.84 13.75 -4.96
N ASN A 130 -14.15 14.73 -5.80
CA ASN A 130 -15.52 15.17 -6.10
C ASN A 130 -16.32 15.52 -4.82
N ASN A 131 -15.71 16.23 -3.88
CA ASN A 131 -16.31 16.59 -2.58
C ASN A 131 -16.70 15.39 -1.70
N LYS A 132 -16.19 14.21 -2.00
CA LYS A 132 -16.42 12.99 -1.21
C LYS A 132 -15.11 12.50 -0.64
N MET A 133 -15.12 12.18 0.64
CA MET A 133 -13.95 11.60 1.28
C MET A 133 -13.87 10.12 0.97
N GLN A 134 -12.79 9.72 0.30
CA GLN A 134 -12.55 8.35 -0.13
C GLN A 134 -11.05 8.09 -0.25
N LEU A 135 -10.65 6.87 0.00
CA LEU A 135 -9.33 6.35 -0.31
C LEU A 135 -9.46 4.87 -0.63
N LEU A 136 -9.27 4.55 -1.88
CA LEU A 136 -9.32 3.17 -2.38
C LEU A 136 -7.94 2.82 -2.93
N ILE A 137 -7.32 1.82 -2.36
CA ILE A 137 -6.01 1.31 -2.74
C ILE A 137 -6.21 -0.06 -3.38
N ASP A 138 -5.55 -0.31 -4.51
CA ASP A 138 -5.52 -1.63 -5.12
C ASP A 138 -4.97 -2.67 -4.15
N LYS A 139 -5.66 -3.80 -4.02
CA LYS A 139 -5.29 -4.84 -3.06
C LYS A 139 -3.91 -5.45 -3.35
N HIS A 140 -3.53 -5.58 -4.62
CA HIS A 140 -2.22 -6.11 -5.00
C HIS A 140 -1.11 -5.16 -4.55
N LEU A 141 -1.30 -3.85 -4.74
CA LEU A 141 -0.36 -2.83 -4.27
C LEU A 141 -0.24 -2.85 -2.74
N LEU A 142 -1.36 -3.02 -2.03
CA LEU A 142 -1.35 -3.11 -0.57
C LEU A 142 -0.59 -4.35 -0.09
N PHE A 143 -0.80 -5.49 -0.74
CA PHE A 143 -0.10 -6.73 -0.42
C PHE A 143 1.39 -6.65 -0.76
N HIS A 144 1.73 -6.08 -1.90
CA HIS A 144 3.12 -5.83 -2.29
C HIS A 144 3.85 -5.02 -1.20
N GLU A 145 3.28 -3.90 -0.76
CA GLU A 145 3.85 -3.07 0.29
C GLU A 145 3.98 -3.82 1.64
N PHE A 146 3.01 -4.68 1.94
CA PHE A 146 3.06 -5.53 3.13
C PHE A 146 4.25 -6.50 3.09
N VAL A 147 4.43 -7.22 1.98
CA VAL A 147 5.54 -8.14 1.77
C VAL A 147 6.87 -7.38 1.79
N LEU A 148 6.97 -6.27 1.07
CA LEU A 148 8.16 -5.43 1.00
C LEU A 148 8.61 -4.96 2.39
N LYS A 149 7.66 -4.53 3.22
CA LYS A 149 7.94 -4.09 4.59
C LYS A 149 8.47 -5.23 5.46
N LYS A 150 7.91 -6.44 5.33
CA LYS A 150 8.40 -7.63 6.03
C LYS A 150 9.80 -8.02 5.57
N ILE A 151 10.04 -8.03 4.27
CA ILE A 151 11.34 -8.38 3.69
C ILE A 151 12.42 -7.39 4.15
N ARG A 152 12.16 -6.09 4.09
CA ARG A 152 13.09 -5.07 4.60
C ARG A 152 13.41 -5.23 6.08
N LYS A 153 12.45 -5.74 6.87
CA LYS A 153 12.68 -6.02 8.29
C LYS A 153 13.53 -7.27 8.51
N LEU A 154 13.35 -8.30 7.67
CA LEU A 154 14.05 -9.57 7.77
C LEU A 154 15.49 -9.49 7.23
N HIS A 155 15.70 -8.71 6.17
CA HIS A 155 16.98 -8.60 5.46
C HIS A 155 17.57 -7.19 5.62
N ARG A 156 17.85 -6.80 6.87
CA ARG A 156 18.40 -5.47 7.19
C ARG A 156 19.85 -5.29 6.71
N ASP A 157 20.54 -6.39 6.56
CA ASP A 157 21.93 -6.53 6.10
C ASP A 157 22.06 -6.60 4.59
N LYS A 158 20.95 -6.66 3.85
CA LYS A 158 20.92 -6.82 2.40
C LYS A 158 20.27 -5.63 1.71
N ILE A 159 20.59 -5.47 0.43
CA ILE A 159 19.96 -4.46 -0.42
C ILE A 159 18.62 -5.01 -0.91
N VAL A 160 17.52 -4.37 -0.48
CA VAL A 160 16.16 -4.69 -0.89
C VAL A 160 15.65 -3.61 -1.84
N ILE A 161 15.47 -3.97 -3.10
CA ILE A 161 15.02 -3.09 -4.19
C ILE A 161 13.56 -3.39 -4.51
N ASP A 162 12.75 -2.34 -4.52
CA ASP A 162 11.37 -2.38 -5.01
C ASP A 162 11.38 -2.08 -6.52
N LEU A 163 10.92 -3.04 -7.32
CA LEU A 163 10.81 -2.93 -8.78
C LEU A 163 9.38 -2.57 -9.23
N GLY A 164 8.46 -2.40 -8.28
CA GLY A 164 7.05 -2.07 -8.53
C GLY A 164 6.16 -3.29 -8.70
N ASP A 165 6.53 -4.24 -9.55
CA ASP A 165 5.85 -5.52 -9.78
C ASP A 165 6.45 -6.67 -8.95
N SER A 166 7.67 -6.48 -8.48
CA SER A 166 8.45 -7.48 -7.77
C SER A 166 9.44 -6.83 -6.80
N ILE A 167 10.01 -7.65 -5.92
CA ILE A 167 11.00 -7.24 -4.93
C ILE A 167 12.28 -8.03 -5.21
N CYS A 168 13.40 -7.34 -5.28
CA CYS A 168 14.69 -7.97 -5.44
C CYS A 168 15.53 -7.84 -4.17
N ILE A 169 16.17 -8.93 -3.75
CA ILE A 169 17.13 -8.95 -2.64
C ILE A 169 18.49 -9.28 -3.23
N LYS A 170 19.47 -8.39 -3.02
CA LYS A 170 20.86 -8.56 -3.45
C LYS A 170 21.81 -8.54 -2.27
N SER A 171 22.92 -9.27 -2.39
CA SER A 171 24.12 -9.11 -1.57
C SER A 171 25.33 -9.07 -2.48
N GLU A 172 26.51 -8.68 -1.95
CA GLU A 172 27.75 -8.56 -2.74
C GLU A 172 28.13 -9.90 -3.40
N ASP A 173 27.86 -11.03 -2.73
CA ASP A 173 28.25 -12.38 -3.18
C ASP A 173 27.12 -13.20 -3.79
N PHE A 174 25.93 -12.60 -4.03
CA PHE A 174 24.73 -13.37 -4.38
C PHE A 174 23.96 -12.80 -5.56
N ILE A 175 23.78 -13.58 -6.60
CA ILE A 175 22.83 -13.31 -7.68
C ILE A 175 21.43 -13.39 -7.08
N GLY A 176 20.84 -12.27 -6.87
CA GLY A 176 19.69 -12.00 -6.04
C GLY A 176 18.50 -12.96 -6.08
N LEU A 177 17.73 -12.92 -5.02
CA LEU A 177 16.39 -13.51 -4.95
C LEU A 177 15.39 -12.51 -5.49
N LYS A 178 14.51 -12.93 -6.41
CA LYS A 178 13.37 -12.14 -6.89
C LYS A 178 12.07 -12.66 -6.29
N ILE A 179 11.19 -11.75 -5.88
CA ILE A 179 9.91 -12.10 -5.26
C ILE A 179 8.81 -11.38 -6.01
N TYR A 180 7.94 -12.13 -6.65
CA TYR A 180 6.68 -11.65 -7.20
C TYR A 180 5.59 -11.70 -6.14
N THR A 181 4.72 -10.69 -6.10
CA THR A 181 3.64 -10.61 -5.12
C THR A 181 2.30 -10.56 -5.81
N SER A 182 1.37 -11.37 -5.40
CA SER A 182 0.01 -11.34 -5.91
C SER A 182 -1.00 -11.61 -4.82
N TRP A 183 -2.11 -10.85 -4.82
CA TRP A 183 -3.21 -11.09 -3.89
C TRP A 183 -4.27 -11.98 -4.52
N LYS A 184 -4.12 -13.25 -4.32
CA LYS A 184 -5.12 -14.26 -4.68
C LYS A 184 -5.03 -15.46 -3.75
N ASP A 185 -6.13 -16.16 -3.58
CA ASP A 185 -6.16 -17.41 -2.85
C ASP A 185 -5.46 -18.50 -3.65
N ILE A 186 -4.61 -19.26 -2.97
CA ILE A 186 -3.88 -20.39 -3.54
C ILE A 186 -4.48 -21.69 -3.02
N GLU A 187 -4.98 -22.49 -3.95
CA GLU A 187 -5.35 -23.88 -3.69
C GLU A 187 -4.08 -24.75 -3.79
N VAL A 188 -3.73 -25.42 -2.69
CA VAL A 188 -2.48 -26.21 -2.62
C VAL A 188 -2.46 -27.34 -3.65
N LYS A 189 -3.62 -27.97 -3.93
CA LYS A 189 -3.71 -29.09 -4.88
C LYS A 189 -3.58 -28.66 -6.34
N LYS A 190 -4.01 -27.46 -6.68
CA LYS A 190 -3.95 -26.92 -8.04
C LYS A 190 -3.67 -25.40 -8.01
N PRO A 191 -2.44 -25.00 -7.73
CA PRO A 191 -2.11 -23.58 -7.59
C PRO A 191 -2.41 -22.79 -8.86
N ASN A 192 -3.24 -21.77 -8.73
CA ASN A 192 -3.52 -20.83 -9.83
C ASN A 192 -2.43 -19.75 -9.91
N ILE A 193 -1.25 -20.13 -10.43
CA ILE A 193 -0.03 -19.30 -10.43
C ILE A 193 0.53 -19.07 -11.85
N LYS A 194 -0.28 -19.30 -12.89
CA LYS A 194 0.20 -19.34 -14.27
C LYS A 194 0.94 -18.06 -14.69
N ASP A 195 0.35 -16.90 -14.42
CA ASP A 195 0.88 -15.63 -14.89
C ASP A 195 2.22 -15.29 -14.22
N GLU A 196 2.28 -15.42 -12.88
CA GLU A 196 3.51 -15.18 -12.12
C GLU A 196 4.59 -16.24 -12.44
N LEU A 197 4.17 -17.45 -12.77
CA LEU A 197 5.09 -18.52 -13.16
C LEU A 197 5.72 -18.25 -14.54
N GLU A 198 4.96 -17.73 -15.50
CA GLU A 198 5.49 -17.32 -16.80
C GLU A 198 6.57 -16.25 -16.66
N ASP A 199 6.37 -15.26 -15.81
CA ASP A 199 7.35 -14.21 -15.55
C ASP A 199 8.58 -14.72 -14.79
N ALA A 200 8.39 -15.67 -13.88
CA ALA A 200 9.50 -16.37 -13.22
C ALA A 200 10.35 -17.15 -14.22
N ILE A 201 9.72 -17.93 -15.13
CA ILE A 201 10.40 -18.68 -16.18
C ILE A 201 11.20 -17.75 -17.09
N LYS A 202 10.62 -16.63 -17.52
CA LYS A 202 11.32 -15.61 -18.34
C LYS A 202 12.57 -15.09 -17.64
N SER A 203 12.49 -14.74 -16.36
CA SER A 203 13.63 -14.23 -15.58
C SER A 203 14.74 -15.28 -15.44
N ILE A 204 14.41 -16.56 -15.24
CA ILE A 204 15.38 -17.65 -15.17
C ILE A 204 16.00 -17.93 -16.54
N LYS A 205 15.21 -17.95 -17.62
CA LYS A 205 15.71 -18.16 -18.99
C LYS A 205 16.72 -17.08 -19.39
N LYS A 206 16.53 -15.85 -18.95
CA LYS A 206 17.47 -14.73 -19.17
C LYS A 206 18.73 -14.81 -18.31
N GLY A 207 18.78 -15.68 -17.31
CA GLY A 207 19.90 -15.78 -16.37
C GLY A 207 19.99 -14.64 -15.36
N GLU A 208 18.90 -13.89 -15.16
CA GLU A 208 18.86 -12.74 -14.24
C GLU A 208 18.78 -13.20 -12.78
N TYR A 209 18.08 -14.31 -12.52
CA TYR A 209 17.84 -14.86 -11.19
C TYR A 209 17.76 -16.38 -11.22
N PHE A 210 18.34 -17.02 -10.19
CA PHE A 210 18.22 -18.47 -9.99
C PHE A 210 17.20 -18.84 -8.93
N GLN A 211 16.88 -17.89 -8.04
CA GLN A 211 15.89 -18.08 -7.00
C GLN A 211 14.73 -17.09 -7.20
N ILE A 212 13.53 -17.63 -7.32
CA ILE A 212 12.31 -16.84 -7.48
C ILE A 212 11.25 -17.35 -6.52
N TYR A 213 10.68 -16.44 -5.76
CA TYR A 213 9.55 -16.73 -4.89
C TYR A 213 8.29 -16.04 -5.38
N LEU A 214 7.18 -16.77 -5.34
CA LEU A 214 5.86 -16.27 -5.65
C LEU A 214 5.12 -16.11 -4.32
N ALA A 215 4.95 -14.87 -3.86
CA ALA A 215 4.37 -14.57 -2.57
C ALA A 215 2.86 -14.32 -2.69
N TYR A 216 2.09 -15.02 -1.86
CA TYR A 216 0.63 -14.92 -1.80
C TYR A 216 0.16 -14.78 -0.35
N PRO A 217 -1.06 -14.27 -0.10
CA PRO A 217 -1.65 -14.30 1.23
C PRO A 217 -1.74 -15.74 1.75
N LYS A 218 -1.37 -15.91 3.02
CA LYS A 218 -1.57 -17.17 3.73
C LYS A 218 -3.06 -17.40 3.97
N ASN A 219 -3.51 -18.62 3.73
CA ASN A 219 -4.85 -19.07 4.07
C ASN A 219 -4.81 -20.39 4.86
N SER A 220 -5.97 -20.95 5.23
CA SER A 220 -6.07 -22.16 6.03
C SER A 220 -5.39 -23.39 5.42
N GLU A 221 -5.36 -23.48 4.09
CA GLU A 221 -4.74 -24.60 3.35
C GLU A 221 -3.30 -24.28 2.97
N PHE A 222 -3.01 -23.04 2.55
CA PHE A 222 -1.70 -22.59 2.12
C PHE A 222 -0.91 -21.99 3.29
N THR A 223 -0.34 -22.87 4.12
CA THR A 223 0.42 -22.49 5.34
C THR A 223 1.91 -22.70 5.22
N LYS A 224 2.36 -23.50 4.23
CA LYS A 224 3.77 -23.84 3.98
C LYS A 224 4.16 -23.53 2.55
N GLN A 225 5.46 -23.32 2.33
CA GLN A 225 6.01 -23.14 0.99
C GLN A 225 5.80 -24.38 0.11
N ILE A 226 5.50 -24.15 -1.16
CA ILE A 226 5.32 -25.19 -2.17
C ILE A 226 6.44 -25.04 -3.21
N PRO A 227 7.33 -26.04 -3.41
CA PRO A 227 8.28 -26.01 -4.49
C PRO A 227 7.55 -26.20 -5.83
N ILE A 228 7.98 -25.47 -6.86
CA ILE A 228 7.39 -25.52 -8.20
C ILE A 228 8.44 -26.04 -9.17
N PHE A 229 8.13 -27.13 -9.83
CA PHE A 229 8.98 -27.74 -10.85
C PHE A 229 8.45 -27.38 -12.24
N VAL A 230 9.34 -27.00 -13.13
CA VAL A 230 9.02 -26.56 -14.49
C VAL A 230 9.80 -27.41 -15.47
N ASP A 231 9.09 -28.17 -16.29
CA ASP A 231 9.72 -29.07 -17.28
C ASP A 231 10.63 -28.34 -18.27
N GLU A 232 10.28 -27.13 -18.67
CA GLU A 232 11.07 -26.30 -19.58
C GLU A 232 12.44 -25.88 -19.03
N LEU A 233 12.65 -26.04 -17.73
CA LEU A 233 13.86 -25.63 -17.01
C LEU A 233 14.68 -26.82 -16.49
N LYS A 234 14.38 -28.05 -16.89
CA LYS A 234 15.04 -29.29 -16.39
C LYS A 234 16.58 -29.26 -16.44
N ASN A 235 17.12 -28.54 -17.40
CA ASN A 235 18.57 -28.45 -17.62
C ASN A 235 19.19 -27.20 -16.98
N LYS A 236 18.46 -26.46 -16.17
CA LYS A 236 18.94 -25.24 -15.47
C LYS A 236 18.89 -25.45 -13.97
N GLU A 237 19.90 -24.94 -13.29
CA GLU A 237 19.89 -24.84 -11.85
C GLU A 237 18.97 -23.66 -11.44
N TYR A 238 17.85 -23.97 -10.80
CA TYR A 238 16.87 -22.96 -10.39
C TYR A 238 16.08 -23.39 -9.17
N GLN A 239 15.47 -22.42 -8.50
CA GLN A 239 14.51 -22.65 -7.42
C GLN A 239 13.32 -21.71 -7.57
N ILE A 240 12.13 -22.28 -7.80
CA ILE A 240 10.86 -21.54 -7.74
C ILE A 240 10.03 -22.08 -6.57
N LYS A 241 9.49 -21.19 -5.73
CA LYS A 241 8.61 -21.58 -4.63
C LYS A 241 7.43 -20.63 -4.53
N ALA A 242 6.22 -21.17 -4.31
CA ALA A 242 5.11 -20.38 -3.78
C ALA A 242 5.24 -20.29 -2.27
N ILE A 243 5.14 -19.10 -1.71
CA ILE A 243 5.33 -18.83 -0.28
C ILE A 243 4.14 -18.08 0.30
N PRO A 244 3.61 -18.56 1.45
CA PRO A 244 2.55 -17.86 2.17
C PRO A 244 3.12 -16.70 2.98
N TYR A 245 2.47 -15.55 2.89
CA TYR A 245 2.75 -14.36 3.69
C TYR A 245 1.55 -13.96 4.52
N SER A 246 1.78 -13.67 5.81
CA SER A 246 0.78 -13.24 6.78
C SER A 246 1.33 -12.17 7.71
#